data_a60a5640dab1807197089735aa6fbfd3
#
_entry.id   a60a5640dab1807197089735aa6fbfd3
#
_cell.length_a   1.000
_cell.length_b   1.000
_cell.length_c   1.000
_cell.angle_alpha   90.00
_cell.angle_beta   90.00
_cell.angle_gamma   90.00
#
_symmetry.space_group_name_H-M   'P 1'
#
loop_
_entity.id
_entity.type
_entity.pdbx_description
1 polymer ?
#
loop_
_entity_poly.entity_id
_entity_poly.type
_entity_poly.pdbx_seq_one_letter_code
_entity_poly.pdbx_strand_id
1 'polypeptide(L)'
;MNRKVRVRFAPSPTGPLHIGGVRTALYNYLFARQHGGDMLLRIEDTDSARFVPGAEDYIVDALQWLGINIDEGIGAAKEGPHGPYRQSERKSIYRKYVDQLLEAGLAYIAFDTPTELEVKRAEIANFQYDASTRQLMTNSLTLSADEVKSRIEKGEQYVVRIKIEPNRDIKVQDLIRGEVIINSSVLDDKVLFKSSDELPTYHMANVVDDYLMEISHVIRGEEWLPSAPLHVLLYEYLGWTAQMPQFAHLPLLLKPDGNGKLSKRDGDRLGFPVFPLEWKDPKSGDTSSGYREAGYFPEAVVNFLALLGWNSGTDQEIFSMQELINLFSLDRVSKSGAKFDYEKGKWFNHKYLQNKSLEEVTDQYQHILVEKEIIEDSDKVQKIVSLVRERANFVNELWIQSAFFFVAPESYDEKTVQKRWKAETPALMEELIEVLQTIDEFTPEKTEETVKAWIAEKAYNMGAVMNAFRLSVVGESKGPHMFDIISIIGKDETILRLKKAIEVLG
;
A
#
# COMPACT_ATOMS: atom_id res chain seq x y z
N MET A 1 -17.98 -2.07 -31.91
CA MET A 1 -16.94 -3.14 -31.79
C MET A 1 -16.55 -3.20 -30.32
N ASN A 2 -16.60 -4.39 -29.72
CA ASN A 2 -16.15 -4.54 -28.32
C ASN A 2 -14.62 -4.42 -28.31
N ARG A 3 -14.10 -3.25 -27.92
CA ARG A 3 -12.65 -3.03 -27.73
C ARG A 3 -12.20 -3.86 -26.53
N LYS A 4 -11.08 -4.59 -26.65
CA LYS A 4 -10.48 -5.30 -25.50
C LYS A 4 -10.25 -4.33 -24.36
N VAL A 5 -10.54 -4.73 -23.14
CA VAL A 5 -10.22 -3.91 -21.95
C VAL A 5 -8.71 -3.84 -21.81
N ARG A 6 -8.18 -2.63 -21.81
CA ARG A 6 -6.76 -2.32 -21.56
C ARG A 6 -6.70 -1.15 -20.59
N VAL A 7 -6.07 -1.36 -19.49
CA VAL A 7 -5.86 -0.36 -18.43
C VAL A 7 -4.36 -0.15 -18.20
N ARG A 8 -4.03 0.91 -17.49
CA ARG A 8 -2.64 1.16 -17.13
C ARG A 8 -2.52 1.70 -15.71
N PHE A 9 -1.46 1.28 -15.05
CA PHE A 9 -0.89 2.01 -13.94
C PHE A 9 0.30 2.83 -14.48
N ALA A 10 0.30 4.14 -14.20
CA ALA A 10 1.25 5.06 -14.83
C ALA A 10 1.87 5.99 -13.78
N PRO A 11 2.70 5.45 -12.86
CA PRO A 11 3.33 6.23 -11.81
C PRO A 11 4.52 7.03 -12.31
N SER A 12 4.78 8.19 -11.67
CA SER A 12 6.06 8.89 -11.80
C SER A 12 7.05 8.33 -10.77
N PRO A 13 8.32 8.06 -11.15
CA PRO A 13 9.33 7.48 -10.27
C PRO A 13 9.98 8.56 -9.36
N THR A 14 9.15 9.21 -8.53
CA THR A 14 9.54 10.34 -7.66
C THR A 14 9.72 9.95 -6.20
N GLY A 15 9.80 8.66 -5.91
CA GLY A 15 9.95 8.05 -4.60
C GLY A 15 9.15 6.75 -4.45
N PRO A 16 9.03 6.22 -3.23
CA PRO A 16 8.33 4.96 -2.98
C PRO A 16 6.84 5.06 -3.29
N LEU A 17 6.28 3.97 -3.78
CA LEU A 17 4.86 3.88 -4.10
C LEU A 17 4.01 3.92 -2.81
N HIS A 18 3.20 4.95 -2.64
CA HIS A 18 2.26 5.08 -1.53
C HIS A 18 1.06 4.13 -1.71
N ILE A 19 0.47 3.63 -0.61
CA ILE A 19 -0.69 2.72 -0.65
C ILE A 19 -1.89 3.28 -1.44
N GLY A 20 -2.02 4.59 -1.56
CA GLY A 20 -3.01 5.21 -2.44
C GLY A 20 -2.76 4.90 -3.92
N GLY A 21 -1.50 4.89 -4.34
CA GLY A 21 -1.08 4.44 -5.67
C GLY A 21 -1.27 2.93 -5.84
N VAL A 22 -0.92 2.15 -4.81
CA VAL A 22 -1.16 0.69 -4.79
C VAL A 22 -2.64 0.38 -4.98
N ARG A 23 -3.55 1.07 -4.27
CA ARG A 23 -5.00 0.87 -4.46
C ARG A 23 -5.43 1.18 -5.90
N THR A 24 -4.88 2.25 -6.49
CA THR A 24 -5.14 2.57 -7.89
C THR A 24 -4.67 1.45 -8.82
N ALA A 25 -3.47 0.92 -8.62
CA ALA A 25 -2.95 -0.23 -9.37
C ALA A 25 -3.84 -1.47 -9.18
N LEU A 26 -4.24 -1.78 -7.94
CA LEU A 26 -5.12 -2.90 -7.62
C LEU A 26 -6.47 -2.79 -8.34
N TYR A 27 -7.11 -1.61 -8.34
CA TYR A 27 -8.42 -1.45 -9.01
C TYR A 27 -8.30 -1.58 -10.53
N ASN A 28 -7.22 -1.08 -11.14
CA ASN A 28 -6.90 -1.34 -12.54
C ASN A 28 -6.75 -2.85 -12.80
N TYR A 29 -5.97 -3.54 -11.95
CA TYR A 29 -5.74 -4.98 -12.06
C TYR A 29 -7.05 -5.79 -11.96
N LEU A 30 -7.84 -5.54 -10.92
CA LEU A 30 -9.11 -6.24 -10.71
C LEU A 30 -10.07 -6.03 -11.88
N PHE A 31 -10.18 -4.79 -12.36
CA PHE A 31 -11.01 -4.46 -13.51
C PHE A 31 -10.54 -5.15 -14.80
N ALA A 32 -9.24 -5.13 -15.08
CA ALA A 32 -8.68 -5.80 -16.25
C ALA A 32 -8.93 -7.31 -16.19
N ARG A 33 -8.62 -7.95 -15.07
CA ARG A 33 -8.78 -9.41 -14.90
C ARG A 33 -10.24 -9.85 -15.02
N GLN A 34 -11.17 -9.11 -14.42
CA GLN A 34 -12.59 -9.40 -14.52
C GLN A 34 -13.09 -9.41 -15.97
N HIS A 35 -12.54 -8.55 -16.81
CA HIS A 35 -12.96 -8.41 -18.20
C HIS A 35 -12.05 -9.16 -19.19
N GLY A 36 -11.14 -10.01 -18.72
CA GLY A 36 -10.18 -10.71 -19.60
C GLY A 36 -9.25 -9.76 -20.35
N GLY A 37 -8.99 -8.59 -19.77
CA GLY A 37 -8.18 -7.52 -20.35
C GLY A 37 -6.72 -7.54 -19.90
N ASP A 38 -5.96 -6.54 -20.35
CA ASP A 38 -4.54 -6.38 -20.05
C ASP A 38 -4.32 -5.19 -19.10
N MET A 39 -3.35 -5.35 -18.21
CA MET A 39 -2.82 -4.29 -17.35
C MET A 39 -1.40 -3.92 -17.76
N LEU A 40 -1.19 -2.64 -18.06
CA LEU A 40 0.10 -2.07 -18.45
C LEU A 40 0.74 -1.32 -17.28
N LEU A 41 2.08 -1.36 -17.21
CA LEU A 41 2.87 -0.46 -16.38
C LEU A 41 3.70 0.47 -17.26
N ARG A 42 3.40 1.77 -17.20
CA ARG A 42 4.12 2.85 -17.88
C ARG A 42 4.75 3.77 -16.87
N ILE A 43 6.01 4.12 -17.06
CA ILE A 43 6.72 5.06 -16.18
C ILE A 43 6.63 6.47 -16.75
N GLU A 44 6.06 7.39 -15.98
CA GLU A 44 5.91 8.81 -16.35
C GLU A 44 7.06 9.63 -15.76
N ASP A 45 8.21 9.61 -16.45
CA ASP A 45 9.50 10.18 -16.05
C ASP A 45 9.89 11.44 -16.85
N THR A 46 8.92 12.16 -17.39
CA THR A 46 9.17 13.41 -18.16
C THR A 46 9.71 14.55 -17.30
N ASP A 47 9.62 14.47 -15.98
CA ASP A 47 10.18 15.44 -15.03
C ASP A 47 11.45 14.87 -14.38
N SER A 48 12.58 15.05 -15.06
CA SER A 48 13.89 14.56 -14.60
C SER A 48 14.33 15.16 -13.26
N ALA A 49 13.87 16.36 -12.91
CA ALA A 49 14.23 17.03 -11.67
C ALA A 49 13.66 16.31 -10.42
N ARG A 50 12.56 15.57 -10.58
CA ARG A 50 11.92 14.82 -9.51
C ARG A 50 12.24 13.33 -9.52
N PHE A 51 13.07 12.87 -10.46
CA PHE A 51 13.48 11.48 -10.52
C PHE A 51 14.22 11.05 -9.24
N VAL A 52 13.87 9.87 -8.72
CA VAL A 52 14.53 9.27 -7.55
C VAL A 52 15.07 7.89 -7.94
N PRO A 53 16.39 7.66 -7.85
CA PRO A 53 16.97 6.35 -8.14
C PRO A 53 16.36 5.24 -7.28
N GLY A 54 16.10 4.08 -7.91
CA GLY A 54 15.49 2.91 -7.25
C GLY A 54 13.96 2.96 -7.10
N ALA A 55 13.32 4.11 -7.41
CA ALA A 55 11.87 4.21 -7.29
C ALA A 55 11.12 3.34 -8.31
N GLU A 56 11.67 3.14 -9.49
CA GLU A 56 11.09 2.27 -10.52
C GLU A 56 11.13 0.80 -10.08
N ASP A 57 12.29 0.31 -9.65
CA ASP A 57 12.45 -1.06 -9.15
C ASP A 57 11.52 -1.32 -7.96
N TYR A 58 11.45 -0.33 -7.04
CA TYR A 58 10.53 -0.39 -5.91
C TYR A 58 9.07 -0.55 -6.33
N ILE A 59 8.63 0.18 -7.37
CA ILE A 59 7.26 0.06 -7.89
C ILE A 59 7.00 -1.37 -8.39
N VAL A 60 7.93 -1.94 -9.15
CA VAL A 60 7.82 -3.30 -9.68
C VAL A 60 7.77 -4.33 -8.54
N ASP A 61 8.70 -4.25 -7.59
CA ASP A 61 8.79 -5.16 -6.45
C ASP A 61 7.53 -5.09 -5.57
N ALA A 62 7.02 -3.87 -5.35
CA ALA A 62 5.79 -3.68 -4.58
C ALA A 62 4.56 -4.32 -5.23
N LEU A 63 4.39 -4.17 -6.54
CA LEU A 63 3.31 -4.80 -7.29
C LEU A 63 3.46 -6.32 -7.31
N GLN A 64 4.67 -6.83 -7.47
CA GLN A 64 5.00 -8.25 -7.44
C GLN A 64 4.67 -8.88 -6.08
N TRP A 65 5.10 -8.23 -5.00
CA TRP A 65 4.80 -8.70 -3.64
C TRP A 65 3.30 -8.81 -3.38
N LEU A 66 2.49 -7.89 -3.95
CA LEU A 66 1.03 -7.89 -3.82
C LEU A 66 0.31 -8.82 -4.81
N GLY A 67 1.03 -9.53 -5.67
CA GLY A 67 0.45 -10.41 -6.68
C GLY A 67 -0.26 -9.65 -7.82
N ILE A 68 0.07 -8.38 -8.02
CA ILE A 68 -0.45 -7.54 -9.11
C ILE A 68 0.46 -7.72 -10.33
N ASN A 69 0.09 -8.66 -11.21
CA ASN A 69 0.89 -9.02 -12.37
C ASN A 69 0.65 -8.05 -13.55
N ILE A 70 1.73 -7.61 -14.16
CA ILE A 70 1.75 -6.73 -15.32
C ILE A 70 1.84 -7.57 -16.59
N ASP A 71 0.96 -7.30 -17.56
CA ASP A 71 0.92 -8.01 -18.84
C ASP A 71 1.86 -7.38 -19.89
N GLU A 72 2.03 -6.05 -19.81
CA GLU A 72 2.79 -5.28 -20.79
C GLU A 72 3.45 -4.07 -20.12
N GLY A 73 4.65 -3.74 -20.52
CA GLY A 73 5.39 -2.59 -20.00
C GLY A 73 6.49 -2.96 -19.03
N ILE A 74 6.83 -2.03 -18.13
CA ILE A 74 7.90 -2.21 -17.15
C ILE A 74 7.52 -3.32 -16.16
N GLY A 75 8.43 -4.25 -15.90
CA GLY A 75 8.19 -5.38 -15.00
C GLY A 75 7.37 -6.53 -15.60
N ALA A 76 6.90 -6.40 -16.84
CA ALA A 76 6.24 -7.51 -17.53
C ALA A 76 7.24 -8.60 -17.95
N ALA A 77 6.79 -9.86 -17.96
CA ALA A 77 7.62 -11.00 -18.34
C ALA A 77 8.08 -10.97 -19.82
N LYS A 78 7.36 -10.24 -20.67
CA LYS A 78 7.68 -10.04 -22.10
C LYS A 78 7.48 -8.56 -22.45
N GLU A 79 8.40 -8.03 -23.25
CA GLU A 79 8.23 -6.73 -23.84
C GLU A 79 7.00 -6.73 -24.76
N GLY A 80 6.13 -5.73 -24.59
CA GLY A 80 4.90 -5.60 -25.36
C GLY A 80 5.12 -4.86 -26.68
N PRO A 81 4.09 -4.78 -27.55
CA PRO A 81 4.20 -4.20 -28.88
C PRO A 81 4.20 -2.66 -28.91
N HIS A 82 3.91 -1.98 -27.80
CA HIS A 82 3.70 -0.53 -27.74
C HIS A 82 4.87 0.24 -27.09
N GLY A 83 6.00 -0.43 -26.90
CA GLY A 83 7.20 0.18 -26.31
C GLY A 83 7.76 1.37 -27.10
N PRO A 84 8.71 2.10 -26.50
CA PRO A 84 9.17 1.99 -25.09
C PRO A 84 8.11 2.43 -24.08
N TYR A 85 8.25 1.98 -22.81
CA TYR A 85 7.25 2.22 -21.77
C TYR A 85 7.71 3.25 -20.71
N ARG A 86 8.88 3.87 -20.92
CA ARG A 86 9.31 5.08 -20.22
C ARG A 86 9.06 6.28 -21.11
N GLN A 87 8.41 7.30 -20.60
CA GLN A 87 8.05 8.47 -21.39
C GLN A 87 9.28 9.24 -21.89
N SER A 88 10.36 9.29 -21.12
CA SER A 88 11.62 9.92 -21.52
C SER A 88 12.25 9.32 -22.80
N GLU A 89 11.93 8.06 -23.10
CA GLU A 89 12.43 7.33 -24.29
C GLU A 89 11.58 7.55 -25.56
N ARG A 90 10.48 8.32 -25.46
CA ARG A 90 9.45 8.48 -26.51
C ARG A 90 9.46 9.87 -27.20
N LYS A 91 10.52 10.65 -27.04
CA LYS A 91 10.63 12.05 -27.52
C LYS A 91 10.14 12.26 -28.96
N SER A 92 10.65 11.45 -29.91
CA SER A 92 10.29 11.56 -31.32
C SER A 92 8.82 11.29 -31.61
N ILE A 93 8.19 10.42 -30.82
CA ILE A 93 6.76 10.12 -30.93
C ILE A 93 5.94 11.36 -30.55
N TYR A 94 6.25 11.99 -29.42
CA TYR A 94 5.52 13.15 -28.95
C TYR A 94 5.67 14.35 -29.89
N ARG A 95 6.87 14.59 -30.39
CA ARG A 95 7.15 15.70 -31.29
C ARG A 95 6.22 15.70 -32.51
N LYS A 96 5.99 14.56 -33.12
CA LYS A 96 5.08 14.40 -34.27
C LYS A 96 3.68 14.98 -33.96
N TYR A 97 3.13 14.69 -32.82
CA TYR A 97 1.78 15.11 -32.44
C TYR A 97 1.72 16.56 -31.96
N VAL A 98 2.81 17.08 -31.39
CA VAL A 98 2.95 18.50 -31.10
C VAL A 98 2.95 19.31 -32.39
N ASP A 99 3.71 18.87 -33.41
CA ASP A 99 3.75 19.54 -34.73
C ASP A 99 2.39 19.49 -35.41
N GLN A 100 1.67 18.37 -35.36
CA GLN A 100 0.29 18.25 -35.85
C GLN A 100 -0.64 19.30 -35.22
N LEU A 101 -0.57 19.52 -33.91
CA LEU A 101 -1.40 20.54 -33.23
C LEU A 101 -1.01 21.97 -33.63
N LEU A 102 0.29 22.24 -33.84
CA LEU A 102 0.78 23.55 -34.30
C LEU A 102 0.32 23.82 -35.75
N GLU A 103 0.45 22.87 -36.65
CA GLU A 103 0.02 22.98 -38.06
C GLU A 103 -1.50 23.18 -38.16
N ALA A 104 -2.29 22.55 -37.29
CA ALA A 104 -3.73 22.72 -37.25
C ALA A 104 -4.17 24.05 -36.59
N GLY A 105 -3.23 24.84 -36.05
CA GLY A 105 -3.55 26.08 -35.32
C GLY A 105 -4.27 25.85 -33.96
N LEU A 106 -4.20 24.62 -33.44
CA LEU A 106 -4.79 24.19 -32.15
C LEU A 106 -3.81 24.28 -30.99
N ALA A 107 -2.56 24.59 -31.30
CA ALA A 107 -1.52 24.94 -30.34
C ALA A 107 -0.70 26.12 -30.87
N TYR A 108 0.12 26.72 -30.02
CA TYR A 108 0.98 27.84 -30.37
C TYR A 108 2.28 27.83 -29.57
N ILE A 109 3.32 28.47 -30.12
CA ILE A 109 4.63 28.61 -29.49
C ILE A 109 4.60 29.84 -28.58
N ALA A 110 5.12 29.71 -27.35
CA ALA A 110 5.25 30.79 -26.40
C ALA A 110 6.69 30.88 -25.88
N PHE A 111 7.22 32.11 -25.82
CA PHE A 111 8.60 32.43 -25.44
C PHE A 111 8.72 33.04 -24.04
N ASP A 112 7.61 33.27 -23.36
CA ASP A 112 7.61 33.87 -22.04
C ASP A 112 8.42 33.03 -21.04
N THR A 113 9.36 33.70 -20.40
CA THR A 113 10.21 33.09 -19.36
C THR A 113 9.47 32.93 -18.03
N PRO A 114 9.92 32.05 -17.10
CA PRO A 114 9.36 31.98 -15.76
C PRO A 114 9.30 33.32 -15.04
N THR A 115 10.34 34.14 -15.17
CA THR A 115 10.42 35.47 -14.56
C THR A 115 9.36 36.43 -15.11
N GLU A 116 9.14 36.45 -16.44
CA GLU A 116 8.10 37.28 -17.06
C GLU A 116 6.70 36.83 -16.62
N LEU A 117 6.47 35.53 -16.49
CA LEU A 117 5.23 34.97 -15.97
C LEU A 117 4.99 35.37 -14.50
N GLU A 118 6.03 35.42 -13.67
CA GLU A 118 5.93 35.92 -12.28
C GLU A 118 5.55 37.39 -12.23
N VAL A 119 6.15 38.22 -13.08
CA VAL A 119 5.77 39.64 -13.21
C VAL A 119 4.29 39.75 -13.56
N LYS A 120 3.82 39.00 -14.56
CA LYS A 120 2.41 39.02 -14.95
C LYS A 120 1.46 38.56 -13.85
N ARG A 121 1.85 37.57 -13.06
CA ARG A 121 1.08 37.14 -11.86
C ARG A 121 1.00 38.21 -10.78
N ALA A 122 2.03 39.07 -10.68
CA ALA A 122 2.01 40.20 -9.75
C ALA A 122 1.16 41.36 -10.26
N GLU A 123 1.11 41.57 -11.59
CA GLU A 123 0.36 42.68 -12.22
C GLU A 123 -1.15 42.37 -12.34
N ILE A 124 -1.51 41.11 -12.63
CA ILE A 124 -2.88 40.71 -12.93
C ILE A 124 -3.38 39.73 -11.84
N ALA A 125 -4.42 40.16 -11.12
CA ALA A 125 -5.04 39.32 -10.09
C ALA A 125 -5.59 38.02 -10.72
N ASN A 126 -5.27 36.89 -10.11
CA ASN A 126 -5.66 35.55 -10.60
C ASN A 126 -5.20 35.25 -12.04
N PHE A 127 -4.01 35.75 -12.42
CA PHE A 127 -3.46 35.54 -13.74
C PHE A 127 -3.45 34.04 -14.10
N GLN A 128 -4.06 33.72 -15.24
CA GLN A 128 -3.94 32.45 -15.94
C GLN A 128 -3.47 32.74 -17.38
N TYR A 129 -2.70 31.84 -17.96
CA TYR A 129 -2.32 31.94 -19.36
C TYR A 129 -3.44 31.32 -20.21
N ASP A 130 -4.43 32.11 -20.63
CA ASP A 130 -5.66 31.65 -21.25
C ASP A 130 -6.09 32.53 -22.45
N ALA A 131 -7.30 32.33 -22.94
CA ALA A 131 -7.84 33.06 -24.08
C ALA A 131 -7.85 34.59 -23.87
N SER A 132 -7.96 35.08 -22.65
CA SER A 132 -8.03 36.51 -22.33
C SER A 132 -6.66 37.15 -22.21
N THR A 133 -5.67 36.42 -21.72
CA THR A 133 -4.33 36.94 -21.39
C THR A 133 -3.27 36.64 -22.43
N ARG A 134 -3.42 35.57 -23.24
CA ARG A 134 -2.43 35.15 -24.24
C ARG A 134 -2.07 36.28 -25.26
N GLN A 135 -2.98 37.21 -25.51
CA GLN A 135 -2.73 38.38 -26.38
C GLN A 135 -1.81 39.46 -25.72
N LEU A 136 -1.57 39.35 -24.42
CA LEU A 136 -0.67 40.22 -23.67
C LEU A 136 0.72 39.62 -23.49
N MET A 137 0.95 38.44 -24.08
CA MET A 137 2.12 37.59 -23.85
C MET A 137 2.94 37.43 -25.12
N THR A 138 4.21 37.03 -24.98
CA THR A 138 5.15 36.86 -26.10
C THR A 138 5.01 35.46 -26.71
N ASN A 139 4.22 35.36 -27.77
CA ASN A 139 3.94 34.07 -28.40
C ASN A 139 3.65 34.21 -29.92
N SER A 140 3.53 33.07 -30.60
CA SER A 140 3.32 33.02 -32.07
C SER A 140 1.95 33.55 -32.53
N LEU A 141 1.04 33.91 -31.60
CA LEU A 141 -0.22 34.58 -31.93
C LEU A 141 -0.09 36.10 -31.89
N THR A 142 0.96 36.63 -31.26
CA THR A 142 1.23 38.07 -31.10
C THR A 142 2.45 38.55 -31.90
N LEU A 143 3.37 37.63 -32.22
CA LEU A 143 4.57 37.90 -33.02
C LEU A 143 4.34 37.59 -34.51
N SER A 144 5.11 38.21 -35.39
CA SER A 144 5.14 37.83 -36.79
C SER A 144 5.78 36.45 -37.03
N ALA A 145 5.40 35.77 -38.11
CA ALA A 145 5.98 34.46 -38.43
C ALA A 145 7.51 34.51 -38.61
N ASP A 146 8.03 35.59 -39.20
CA ASP A 146 9.48 35.80 -39.38
C ASP A 146 10.20 35.97 -38.06
N GLU A 147 9.58 36.67 -37.08
CA GLU A 147 10.15 36.85 -35.76
C GLU A 147 10.17 35.54 -34.95
N VAL A 148 9.09 34.77 -35.01
CA VAL A 148 9.01 33.44 -34.40
C VAL A 148 10.10 32.55 -34.97
N LYS A 149 10.25 32.49 -36.28
CA LYS A 149 11.27 31.71 -36.98
C LYS A 149 12.67 32.14 -36.54
N SER A 150 12.95 33.47 -36.53
CA SER A 150 14.24 34.01 -36.14
C SER A 150 14.63 33.67 -34.70
N ARG A 151 13.68 33.69 -33.76
CA ARG A 151 13.91 33.31 -32.35
C ARG A 151 14.27 31.82 -32.22
N ILE A 152 13.54 30.96 -32.92
CA ILE A 152 13.82 29.51 -32.94
C ILE A 152 15.21 29.24 -33.56
N GLU A 153 15.55 29.85 -34.69
CA GLU A 153 16.83 29.69 -35.34
C GLU A 153 18.01 30.18 -34.49
N LYS A 154 17.80 31.17 -33.61
CA LYS A 154 18.78 31.64 -32.63
C LYS A 154 18.89 30.74 -31.41
N GLY A 155 18.10 29.66 -31.31
CA GLY A 155 18.12 28.72 -30.20
C GLY A 155 17.40 29.22 -28.94
N GLU A 156 16.50 30.21 -29.06
CA GLU A 156 15.71 30.69 -27.94
C GLU A 156 14.75 29.58 -27.46
N GLN A 157 14.72 29.36 -26.14
CA GLN A 157 13.87 28.34 -25.56
C GLN A 157 12.41 28.76 -25.63
N TYR A 158 11.56 27.81 -25.94
CA TYR A 158 10.11 28.00 -26.03
C TYR A 158 9.33 26.83 -25.45
N VAL A 159 8.06 27.06 -25.22
CA VAL A 159 7.09 26.02 -24.89
C VAL A 159 5.98 26.02 -25.94
N VAL A 160 5.34 24.88 -26.14
CA VAL A 160 4.12 24.78 -26.94
C VAL A 160 2.94 24.71 -25.99
N ARG A 161 1.97 25.61 -26.17
CA ARG A 161 0.73 25.66 -25.37
C ARG A 161 -0.46 25.23 -26.22
N ILE A 162 -1.40 24.52 -25.61
CA ILE A 162 -2.70 24.27 -26.25
C ILE A 162 -3.42 25.61 -26.44
N LYS A 163 -4.15 25.76 -27.53
CA LYS A 163 -5.00 26.92 -27.77
C LYS A 163 -6.46 26.57 -27.46
N ILE A 164 -6.93 27.01 -26.32
CA ILE A 164 -8.30 26.71 -25.86
C ILE A 164 -9.24 27.82 -26.30
N GLU A 165 -10.32 27.48 -27.01
CA GLU A 165 -11.38 28.42 -27.30
C GLU A 165 -12.32 28.57 -26.09
N PRO A 166 -12.62 29.81 -25.65
CA PRO A 166 -13.46 30.05 -24.48
C PRO A 166 -14.94 29.77 -24.74
N ASN A 167 -15.74 29.75 -23.67
CA ASN A 167 -17.21 29.65 -23.71
C ASN A 167 -17.76 28.36 -24.33
N ARG A 168 -17.03 27.27 -24.20
CA ARG A 168 -17.46 25.94 -24.64
C ARG A 168 -17.61 25.02 -23.43
N ASP A 169 -18.73 24.34 -23.34
CA ASP A 169 -18.94 23.28 -22.33
C ASP A 169 -18.26 21.98 -22.77
N ILE A 170 -17.33 21.51 -21.98
CA ILE A 170 -16.61 20.26 -22.18
C ILE A 170 -17.22 19.22 -21.26
N LYS A 171 -17.72 18.14 -21.87
CA LYS A 171 -18.35 17.03 -21.15
C LYS A 171 -17.35 15.91 -20.92
N VAL A 172 -17.16 15.53 -19.69
CA VAL A 172 -16.38 14.36 -19.26
C VAL A 172 -17.36 13.31 -18.76
N GLN A 173 -17.44 12.17 -19.44
CA GLN A 173 -18.21 11.02 -18.95
C GLN A 173 -17.30 10.21 -18.04
N ASP A 174 -17.65 10.16 -16.76
CA ASP A 174 -16.91 9.42 -15.75
C ASP A 174 -17.73 8.28 -15.19
N LEU A 175 -17.16 7.07 -15.18
CA LEU A 175 -17.88 5.85 -14.76
C LEU A 175 -18.26 5.86 -13.28
N ILE A 176 -17.56 6.63 -12.45
CA ILE A 176 -17.82 6.72 -11.01
C ILE A 176 -18.58 8.01 -10.67
N ARG A 177 -18.14 9.16 -11.25
CA ARG A 177 -18.67 10.48 -10.93
C ARG A 177 -19.94 10.84 -11.73
N GLY A 178 -20.15 10.16 -12.84
CA GLY A 178 -21.18 10.52 -13.82
C GLY A 178 -20.72 11.60 -14.78
N GLU A 179 -21.63 12.32 -15.39
CA GLU A 179 -21.31 13.44 -16.30
C GLU A 179 -20.78 14.65 -15.51
N VAL A 180 -19.56 15.09 -15.86
CA VAL A 180 -18.92 16.31 -15.33
C VAL A 180 -18.83 17.31 -16.47
N ILE A 181 -19.39 18.51 -16.31
CA ILE A 181 -19.38 19.56 -17.33
C ILE A 181 -18.50 20.70 -16.82
N ILE A 182 -17.49 21.07 -17.60
CA ILE A 182 -16.59 22.19 -17.30
C ILE A 182 -16.61 23.17 -18.46
N ASN A 183 -16.87 24.45 -18.19
CA ASN A 183 -16.77 25.48 -19.23
C ASN A 183 -15.30 25.79 -19.51
N SER A 184 -14.91 25.83 -20.80
CA SER A 184 -13.53 26.05 -21.22
C SER A 184 -12.94 27.39 -20.80
N SER A 185 -13.77 28.36 -20.45
CA SER A 185 -13.31 29.69 -19.98
C SER A 185 -12.59 29.66 -18.62
N VAL A 186 -12.69 28.54 -17.87
CA VAL A 186 -11.94 28.38 -16.60
C VAL A 186 -10.63 27.60 -16.79
N LEU A 187 -10.32 27.18 -18.02
CA LEU A 187 -9.11 26.42 -18.34
C LEU A 187 -8.03 27.36 -18.85
N ASP A 188 -6.82 27.16 -18.40
CA ASP A 188 -5.63 27.82 -18.92
C ASP A 188 -5.02 27.02 -20.10
N ASP A 189 -4.36 27.75 -21.01
CA ASP A 189 -3.62 27.18 -22.13
C ASP A 189 -2.37 26.46 -21.62
N LYS A 190 -2.55 25.23 -21.11
CA LYS A 190 -1.48 24.43 -20.51
C LYS A 190 -0.31 24.22 -21.47
N VAL A 191 0.89 24.21 -20.94
CA VAL A 191 2.07 23.78 -21.68
C VAL A 191 1.91 22.31 -22.05
N LEU A 192 2.10 21.99 -23.33
CA LEU A 192 2.09 20.64 -23.86
C LEU A 192 3.50 20.09 -24.08
N PHE A 193 4.45 20.97 -24.44
CA PHE A 193 5.82 20.56 -24.80
C PHE A 193 6.82 21.66 -24.44
N LYS A 194 8.04 21.26 -24.09
CA LYS A 194 9.16 22.14 -23.80
C LYS A 194 10.30 21.88 -24.79
N SER A 195 10.85 22.93 -25.39
CA SER A 195 11.99 22.82 -26.29
C SER A 195 13.30 22.53 -25.56
N SER A 196 13.39 22.82 -24.25
CA SER A 196 14.59 22.69 -23.44
C SER A 196 15.09 21.25 -23.27
N ASP A 197 14.16 20.31 -23.11
CA ASP A 197 14.43 18.90 -22.89
C ASP A 197 13.80 18.00 -23.97
N GLU A 198 13.09 18.62 -24.91
CA GLU A 198 12.34 17.96 -25.99
C GLU A 198 11.31 16.94 -25.47
N LEU A 199 10.76 17.22 -24.30
CA LEU A 199 9.76 16.36 -23.67
C LEU A 199 8.41 17.06 -23.56
N PRO A 200 7.32 16.30 -23.68
CA PRO A 200 5.99 16.79 -23.40
C PRO A 200 5.79 16.97 -21.90
N THR A 201 4.81 17.77 -21.54
CA THR A 201 4.27 17.75 -20.18
C THR A 201 3.28 16.60 -20.01
N TYR A 202 2.88 16.35 -18.75
CA TYR A 202 1.96 15.28 -18.37
C TYR A 202 0.75 15.14 -19.30
N HIS A 203 0.06 16.25 -19.63
CA HIS A 203 -1.18 16.20 -20.40
C HIS A 203 -0.99 15.61 -21.79
N MET A 204 0.02 16.10 -22.49
CA MET A 204 0.31 15.64 -23.86
C MET A 204 0.86 14.20 -23.86
N ALA A 205 1.80 13.89 -22.96
CA ALA A 205 2.37 12.56 -22.83
C ALA A 205 1.30 11.52 -22.52
N ASN A 206 0.46 11.79 -21.52
CA ASN A 206 -0.59 10.88 -21.09
C ASN A 206 -1.59 10.55 -22.19
N VAL A 207 -2.09 11.57 -22.92
CA VAL A 207 -3.07 11.37 -24.00
C VAL A 207 -2.47 10.62 -25.18
N VAL A 208 -1.25 10.99 -25.62
CA VAL A 208 -0.57 10.33 -26.73
C VAL A 208 -0.30 8.86 -26.41
N ASP A 209 0.18 8.58 -25.22
CA ASP A 209 0.50 7.22 -24.81
C ASP A 209 -0.76 6.37 -24.60
N ASP A 210 -1.79 6.90 -23.96
CA ASP A 210 -3.06 6.20 -23.79
C ASP A 210 -3.69 5.85 -25.13
N TYR A 211 -3.57 6.72 -26.13
CA TYR A 211 -4.03 6.44 -27.50
C TYR A 211 -3.18 5.36 -28.17
N LEU A 212 -1.84 5.52 -28.20
CA LEU A 212 -0.93 4.60 -28.91
C LEU A 212 -0.83 3.23 -28.25
N MET A 213 -1.01 3.15 -26.93
CA MET A 213 -1.04 1.91 -26.15
C MET A 213 -2.44 1.30 -26.09
N GLU A 214 -3.39 1.86 -26.85
CA GLU A 214 -4.77 1.38 -26.97
C GLU A 214 -5.52 1.28 -25.65
N ILE A 215 -5.26 2.17 -24.70
CA ILE A 215 -5.91 2.19 -23.40
C ILE A 215 -7.41 2.43 -23.55
N SER A 216 -8.21 1.51 -23.03
CA SER A 216 -9.67 1.57 -23.11
C SER A 216 -10.31 2.27 -21.91
N HIS A 217 -9.69 2.18 -20.74
CA HIS A 217 -10.17 2.77 -19.48
C HIS A 217 -9.02 3.43 -18.72
N VAL A 218 -9.23 4.67 -18.31
CA VAL A 218 -8.32 5.44 -17.47
C VAL A 218 -8.88 5.47 -16.05
N ILE A 219 -8.42 4.53 -15.22
CA ILE A 219 -8.77 4.44 -13.79
C ILE A 219 -7.64 5.09 -13.00
N ARG A 220 -7.92 6.21 -12.30
CA ARG A 220 -6.91 7.00 -11.56
C ARG A 220 -7.52 7.77 -10.39
N GLY A 221 -6.70 8.36 -9.53
CA GLY A 221 -7.18 9.17 -8.41
C GLY A 221 -7.93 10.43 -8.84
N GLU A 222 -8.91 10.85 -8.05
CA GLU A 222 -9.75 12.02 -8.33
C GLU A 222 -9.00 13.36 -8.33
N GLU A 223 -7.79 13.41 -7.80
CA GLU A 223 -6.90 14.56 -7.92
C GLU A 223 -6.59 14.94 -9.38
N TRP A 224 -6.78 14.00 -10.31
CA TRP A 224 -6.61 14.18 -11.74
C TRP A 224 -7.89 14.55 -12.50
N LEU A 225 -9.05 14.57 -11.82
CA LEU A 225 -10.32 14.97 -12.43
C LEU A 225 -10.28 16.37 -13.07
N PRO A 226 -9.63 17.39 -12.45
CA PRO A 226 -9.49 18.70 -13.08
C PRO A 226 -8.73 18.70 -14.42
N SER A 227 -7.93 17.67 -14.69
CA SER A 227 -7.20 17.51 -15.96
C SER A 227 -8.04 16.86 -17.06
N ALA A 228 -9.11 16.18 -16.71
CA ALA A 228 -9.91 15.41 -17.66
C ALA A 228 -10.51 16.26 -18.80
N PRO A 229 -11.02 17.49 -18.59
CA PRO A 229 -11.51 18.34 -19.67
C PRO A 229 -10.43 18.66 -20.71
N LEU A 230 -9.20 18.90 -20.27
CA LEU A 230 -8.07 19.15 -21.16
C LEU A 230 -7.71 17.89 -21.98
N HIS A 231 -7.79 16.71 -21.35
CA HIS A 231 -7.56 15.45 -22.07
C HIS A 231 -8.65 15.22 -23.13
N VAL A 232 -9.92 15.48 -22.83
CA VAL A 232 -11.00 15.42 -23.82
C VAL A 232 -10.72 16.34 -25.00
N LEU A 233 -10.30 17.61 -24.77
CA LEU A 233 -9.92 18.53 -25.84
C LEU A 233 -8.74 18.00 -26.66
N LEU A 234 -7.73 17.41 -26.05
CA LEU A 234 -6.59 16.84 -26.77
C LEU A 234 -7.01 15.66 -27.66
N TYR A 235 -7.88 14.76 -27.18
CA TYR A 235 -8.45 13.69 -28.01
C TYR A 235 -9.23 14.25 -29.22
N GLU A 236 -10.00 15.30 -29.02
CA GLU A 236 -10.74 15.97 -30.10
C GLU A 236 -9.79 16.64 -31.10
N TYR A 237 -8.82 17.41 -30.59
CA TYR A 237 -7.87 18.18 -31.43
C TYR A 237 -6.95 17.30 -32.26
N LEU A 238 -6.61 16.12 -31.72
CA LEU A 238 -5.83 15.11 -32.46
C LEU A 238 -6.68 14.22 -33.41
N GLY A 239 -8.01 14.37 -33.38
CA GLY A 239 -8.93 13.58 -34.18
C GLY A 239 -9.18 12.17 -33.66
N TRP A 240 -8.97 11.94 -32.34
CA TRP A 240 -9.02 10.63 -31.69
C TRP A 240 -10.27 10.39 -30.85
N THR A 241 -11.30 11.18 -31.01
CA THR A 241 -12.54 11.10 -30.21
C THR A 241 -13.14 9.70 -30.18
N ALA A 242 -13.08 8.96 -31.30
CA ALA A 242 -13.62 7.59 -31.38
C ALA A 242 -12.81 6.56 -30.57
N GLN A 243 -11.55 6.85 -30.26
CA GLN A 243 -10.64 5.99 -29.49
C GLN A 243 -10.41 6.50 -28.06
N MET A 244 -11.05 7.60 -27.68
CA MET A 244 -10.93 8.16 -26.33
C MET A 244 -11.32 7.10 -25.28
N PRO A 245 -10.51 6.91 -24.24
CA PRO A 245 -10.83 5.95 -23.16
C PRO A 245 -12.01 6.42 -22.33
N GLN A 246 -12.66 5.50 -21.65
CA GLN A 246 -13.60 5.83 -20.59
C GLN A 246 -12.80 6.22 -19.33
N PHE A 247 -13.27 7.24 -18.61
CA PHE A 247 -12.62 7.73 -17.42
C PHE A 247 -13.31 7.20 -16.15
N ALA A 248 -12.53 6.91 -15.13
CA ALA A 248 -13.00 6.54 -13.79
C ALA A 248 -12.08 7.17 -12.74
N HIS A 249 -12.58 8.17 -12.01
CA HIS A 249 -11.83 8.88 -11.00
C HIS A 249 -12.16 8.37 -9.59
N LEU A 250 -11.18 7.66 -9.01
CA LEU A 250 -11.29 7.01 -7.69
C LEU A 250 -11.27 8.04 -6.56
N PRO A 251 -12.04 7.85 -5.50
CA PRO A 251 -12.03 8.74 -4.34
C PRO A 251 -10.68 8.72 -3.63
N LEU A 252 -10.33 9.81 -2.94
CA LEU A 252 -9.11 9.89 -2.13
C LEU A 252 -9.13 8.90 -0.96
N LEU A 253 -7.93 8.43 -0.58
CA LEU A 253 -7.72 7.89 0.76
C LEU A 253 -7.57 9.06 1.73
N LEU A 254 -8.48 9.12 2.69
CA LEU A 254 -8.50 10.18 3.72
C LEU A 254 -7.75 9.73 4.97
N LYS A 255 -7.25 10.69 5.72
CA LYS A 255 -6.66 10.46 7.05
C LYS A 255 -7.63 9.73 7.98
N PRO A 256 -7.15 9.11 9.07
CA PRO A 256 -8.01 8.45 10.05
C PRO A 256 -9.10 9.35 10.66
N ASP A 257 -8.84 10.65 10.78
CA ASP A 257 -9.83 11.65 11.22
C ASP A 257 -10.82 12.07 10.13
N GLY A 258 -10.57 11.67 8.87
CA GLY A 258 -11.38 12.03 7.71
C GLY A 258 -11.03 13.40 7.09
N ASN A 259 -10.06 14.13 7.64
CA ASN A 259 -9.73 15.50 7.24
C ASN A 259 -8.52 15.54 6.28
N GLY A 260 -8.78 15.46 4.99
CA GLY A 260 -7.77 15.58 3.94
C GLY A 260 -7.12 14.26 3.54
N LYS A 261 -6.29 14.31 2.49
CA LYS A 261 -5.62 13.16 1.89
C LYS A 261 -4.59 12.55 2.84
N LEU A 262 -4.58 11.23 2.94
CA LEU A 262 -3.57 10.46 3.67
C LEU A 262 -2.17 10.71 3.08
N SER A 263 -1.19 10.93 3.95
CA SER A 263 0.20 11.23 3.57
C SER A 263 1.22 10.41 4.38
N LYS A 264 2.48 10.38 3.94
CA LYS A 264 3.60 9.78 4.68
C LYS A 264 3.68 10.30 6.11
N ARG A 265 3.57 11.62 6.31
CA ARG A 265 3.64 12.25 7.64
C ARG A 265 2.58 11.73 8.61
N ASP A 266 1.43 11.32 8.10
CA ASP A 266 0.36 10.75 8.94
C ASP A 266 0.75 9.36 9.42
N GLY A 267 1.36 8.53 8.57
CA GLY A 267 1.91 7.23 8.94
C GLY A 267 3.02 7.35 9.99
N ASP A 268 4.01 8.20 9.75
CA ASP A 268 5.13 8.46 10.67
C ASP A 268 4.61 8.91 12.05
N ARG A 269 3.64 9.81 12.09
CA ARG A 269 3.06 10.35 13.33
C ARG A 269 2.23 9.32 14.11
N LEU A 270 1.52 8.45 13.42
CA LEU A 270 0.56 7.51 14.02
C LEU A 270 1.11 6.08 14.12
N GLY A 271 2.34 5.84 13.64
CA GLY A 271 3.05 4.58 13.79
C GLY A 271 2.52 3.44 12.92
N PHE A 272 2.03 3.74 11.72
CA PHE A 272 1.63 2.72 10.75
C PHE A 272 2.30 2.93 9.38
N PRO A 273 2.59 1.85 8.63
CA PRO A 273 3.19 1.96 7.31
C PRO A 273 2.22 2.56 6.29
N VAL A 274 2.74 3.34 5.36
CA VAL A 274 2.00 3.87 4.20
C VAL A 274 2.61 3.42 2.87
N PHE A 275 3.61 2.57 2.93
CA PHE A 275 4.32 1.98 1.80
C PHE A 275 4.19 0.45 1.84
N PRO A 276 4.06 -0.23 0.69
CA PRO A 276 4.02 -1.69 0.65
C PRO A 276 5.31 -2.35 1.16
N LEU A 277 6.46 -1.80 0.81
CA LEU A 277 7.78 -2.31 1.20
C LEU A 277 8.55 -1.22 1.93
N GLU A 278 9.60 -1.60 2.68
CA GLU A 278 10.55 -0.67 3.27
C GLU A 278 11.21 0.17 2.16
N TRP A 279 11.41 1.44 2.46
CA TRP A 279 12.10 2.38 1.59
C TRP A 279 13.20 3.11 2.33
N LYS A 280 14.42 3.00 1.82
CA LYS A 280 15.55 3.84 2.25
C LYS A 280 15.74 4.97 1.24
N ASP A 281 15.49 6.20 1.68
CA ASP A 281 15.62 7.38 0.82
C ASP A 281 17.09 7.57 0.39
N PRO A 282 17.40 7.59 -0.92
CA PRO A 282 18.78 7.67 -1.38
C PRO A 282 19.43 9.04 -1.14
N LYS A 283 18.64 10.08 -0.83
CA LYS A 283 19.16 11.45 -0.58
C LYS A 283 19.36 11.71 0.91
N SER A 284 18.37 11.40 1.74
CA SER A 284 18.45 11.65 3.19
C SER A 284 19.03 10.47 3.97
N GLY A 285 18.94 9.25 3.44
CA GLY A 285 19.30 8.02 4.14
C GLY A 285 18.23 7.54 5.11
N ASP A 286 17.10 8.26 5.24
CA ASP A 286 15.99 7.90 6.13
C ASP A 286 15.30 6.62 5.66
N THR A 287 14.99 5.74 6.61
CA THR A 287 14.23 4.53 6.35
C THR A 287 12.77 4.71 6.73
N SER A 288 11.86 4.34 5.83
CA SER A 288 10.43 4.29 6.07
C SER A 288 9.97 2.85 6.02
N SER A 289 9.30 2.38 7.08
CA SER A 289 8.82 1.01 7.17
C SER A 289 7.74 0.70 6.12
N GLY A 290 7.75 -0.54 5.62
CA GLY A 290 6.74 -1.08 4.73
C GLY A 290 5.77 -2.03 5.43
N TYR A 291 4.65 -2.32 4.77
CA TYR A 291 3.69 -3.33 5.24
C TYR A 291 4.33 -4.71 5.36
N ARG A 292 5.19 -5.09 4.39
CA ARG A 292 5.89 -6.37 4.41
C ARG A 292 6.78 -6.50 5.65
N GLU A 293 7.59 -5.51 5.92
CA GLU A 293 8.53 -5.49 7.05
C GLU A 293 7.82 -5.35 8.40
N ALA A 294 6.63 -4.73 8.40
CA ALA A 294 5.74 -4.72 9.56
C ALA A 294 5.04 -6.08 9.82
N GLY A 295 5.24 -7.07 8.94
CA GLY A 295 4.71 -8.44 9.09
C GLY A 295 3.32 -8.67 8.52
N TYR A 296 2.82 -7.78 7.66
CA TYR A 296 1.55 -8.00 6.97
C TYR A 296 1.68 -9.02 5.84
N PHE A 297 0.68 -9.87 5.71
CA PHE A 297 0.52 -10.72 4.54
C PHE A 297 0.08 -9.90 3.32
N PRO A 298 0.61 -10.16 2.13
CA PRO A 298 0.22 -9.43 0.92
C PRO A 298 -1.27 -9.55 0.63
N GLU A 299 -1.88 -10.72 0.86
CA GLU A 299 -3.31 -10.96 0.68
C GLU A 299 -4.15 -10.09 1.64
N ALA A 300 -3.69 -9.90 2.88
CA ALA A 300 -4.36 -9.06 3.85
C ALA A 300 -4.33 -7.58 3.41
N VAL A 301 -3.19 -7.12 2.91
CA VAL A 301 -3.04 -5.75 2.39
C VAL A 301 -3.91 -5.54 1.16
N VAL A 302 -3.92 -6.47 0.22
CA VAL A 302 -4.76 -6.43 -0.98
C VAL A 302 -6.23 -6.34 -0.60
N ASN A 303 -6.71 -7.22 0.27
CA ASN A 303 -8.11 -7.23 0.71
C ASN A 303 -8.49 -5.94 1.43
N PHE A 304 -7.64 -5.48 2.35
CA PHE A 304 -7.84 -4.21 3.05
C PHE A 304 -7.95 -3.03 2.06
N LEU A 305 -7.01 -2.91 1.13
CA LEU A 305 -7.01 -1.84 0.13
C LEU A 305 -8.19 -1.94 -0.84
N ALA A 306 -8.62 -3.14 -1.20
CA ALA A 306 -9.78 -3.34 -2.06
C ALA A 306 -11.06 -2.75 -1.44
N LEU A 307 -11.25 -2.91 -0.14
CA LEU A 307 -12.44 -2.40 0.57
C LEU A 307 -12.34 -0.90 0.94
N LEU A 308 -11.21 -0.24 0.68
CA LEU A 308 -11.09 1.20 0.87
C LEU A 308 -11.71 1.98 -0.29
N GLY A 309 -13.02 2.12 -0.25
CA GLY A 309 -13.80 2.86 -1.24
C GLY A 309 -14.54 1.99 -2.26
N TRP A 310 -14.50 0.67 -2.11
CA TRP A 310 -15.32 -0.29 -2.85
C TRP A 310 -16.00 -1.26 -1.87
N ASN A 311 -17.12 -1.85 -2.27
CA ASN A 311 -17.78 -2.91 -1.52
C ASN A 311 -18.32 -4.00 -2.45
N SER A 312 -18.39 -5.23 -1.96
CA SER A 312 -18.89 -6.39 -2.72
C SER A 312 -20.42 -6.40 -2.89
N GLY A 313 -21.13 -5.60 -2.11
CA GLY A 313 -22.60 -5.64 -2.00
C GLY A 313 -23.11 -6.76 -1.10
N THR A 314 -22.22 -7.43 -0.35
CA THR A 314 -22.51 -8.47 0.64
C THR A 314 -21.84 -8.12 1.97
N ASP A 315 -22.13 -8.89 3.03
CA ASP A 315 -21.47 -8.73 4.35
C ASP A 315 -20.09 -9.43 4.43
N GLN A 316 -19.64 -10.06 3.33
CA GLN A 316 -18.33 -10.69 3.27
C GLN A 316 -17.24 -9.61 3.32
N GLU A 317 -16.22 -9.82 4.16
CA GLU A 317 -15.07 -8.92 4.30
C GLU A 317 -13.74 -9.59 3.89
N ILE A 318 -13.63 -10.92 3.98
CA ILE A 318 -12.41 -11.65 3.63
C ILE A 318 -12.57 -12.25 2.23
N PHE A 319 -11.66 -11.88 1.33
CA PHE A 319 -11.69 -12.25 -0.08
C PHE A 319 -10.32 -12.72 -0.55
N SER A 320 -10.26 -13.84 -1.23
CA SER A 320 -9.11 -14.17 -2.07
C SER A 320 -9.00 -13.19 -3.25
N MET A 321 -7.82 -13.11 -3.86
CA MET A 321 -7.62 -12.30 -5.09
C MET A 321 -8.61 -12.69 -6.18
N GLN A 322 -8.91 -14.00 -6.35
CA GLN A 322 -9.85 -14.47 -7.36
C GLN A 322 -11.28 -14.05 -7.08
N GLU A 323 -11.72 -14.06 -5.83
CA GLU A 323 -13.04 -13.54 -5.43
C GLU A 323 -13.13 -12.04 -5.66
N LEU A 324 -12.08 -11.27 -5.32
CA LEU A 324 -12.03 -9.84 -5.63
C LEU A 324 -12.16 -9.58 -7.12
N ILE A 325 -11.42 -10.32 -7.98
CA ILE A 325 -11.53 -10.21 -9.44
C ILE A 325 -12.96 -10.46 -9.91
N ASN A 326 -13.60 -11.53 -9.41
CA ASN A 326 -14.94 -11.91 -9.84
C ASN A 326 -16.02 -10.92 -9.41
N LEU A 327 -15.85 -10.26 -8.27
CA LEU A 327 -16.86 -9.38 -7.64
C LEU A 327 -16.63 -7.90 -7.93
N PHE A 328 -15.43 -7.51 -8.36
CA PHE A 328 -15.09 -6.10 -8.54
C PHE A 328 -15.98 -5.44 -9.59
N SER A 329 -16.45 -4.22 -9.31
CA SER A 329 -17.21 -3.40 -10.26
C SER A 329 -16.96 -1.93 -9.95
N LEU A 330 -16.74 -1.12 -10.99
CA LEU A 330 -16.62 0.33 -10.85
C LEU A 330 -17.90 0.99 -10.34
N ASP A 331 -19.07 0.42 -10.63
CA ASP A 331 -20.36 0.92 -10.15
C ASP A 331 -20.49 0.88 -8.62
N ARG A 332 -19.73 0.02 -7.96
CA ARG A 332 -19.71 -0.12 -6.50
C ARG A 332 -18.60 0.67 -5.83
N VAL A 333 -17.83 1.44 -6.61
CA VAL A 333 -16.83 2.36 -6.05
C VAL A 333 -17.55 3.59 -5.50
N SER A 334 -17.26 3.93 -4.25
CA SER A 334 -17.83 5.10 -3.58
C SER A 334 -17.41 6.40 -4.27
N LYS A 335 -18.31 7.37 -4.31
CA LYS A 335 -18.01 8.74 -4.74
C LYS A 335 -17.29 9.55 -3.65
N SER A 336 -17.43 9.17 -2.40
CA SER A 336 -16.83 9.84 -1.25
C SER A 336 -15.46 9.27 -0.92
N GLY A 337 -14.57 10.10 -0.37
CA GLY A 337 -13.27 9.67 0.11
C GLY A 337 -13.37 8.51 1.13
N ALA A 338 -12.46 7.57 1.03
CA ALA A 338 -12.39 6.41 1.92
C ALA A 338 -11.50 6.74 3.12
N LYS A 339 -12.08 6.69 4.32
CA LYS A 339 -11.36 6.91 5.56
C LYS A 339 -10.43 5.73 5.85
N PHE A 340 -9.16 6.02 6.06
CA PHE A 340 -8.17 5.00 6.38
C PHE A 340 -8.24 4.62 7.86
N ASP A 341 -8.37 3.32 8.13
CA ASP A 341 -8.40 2.75 9.47
C ASP A 341 -7.31 1.67 9.58
N TYR A 342 -6.21 2.00 10.27
CA TYR A 342 -5.09 1.08 10.38
C TYR A 342 -5.38 -0.10 11.34
N GLU A 343 -6.26 0.07 12.32
CA GLU A 343 -6.71 -1.05 13.20
C GLU A 343 -7.51 -2.07 12.38
N LYS A 344 -8.30 -1.60 11.41
CA LYS A 344 -8.96 -2.50 10.47
C LYS A 344 -7.94 -3.27 9.62
N GLY A 345 -6.82 -2.63 9.24
CA GLY A 345 -5.70 -3.29 8.56
C GLY A 345 -5.10 -4.43 9.38
N LYS A 346 -4.84 -4.22 10.68
CA LYS A 346 -4.39 -5.26 11.61
C LYS A 346 -5.40 -6.39 11.73
N TRP A 347 -6.68 -6.05 11.84
CA TRP A 347 -7.76 -7.03 11.89
C TRP A 347 -7.78 -7.92 10.64
N PHE A 348 -7.58 -7.35 9.45
CA PHE A 348 -7.43 -8.15 8.23
C PHE A 348 -6.25 -9.11 8.35
N ASN A 349 -5.09 -8.62 8.77
CA ASN A 349 -3.91 -9.48 8.92
C ASN A 349 -4.14 -10.62 9.92
N HIS A 350 -4.77 -10.32 11.06
CA HIS A 350 -5.19 -11.33 12.03
C HIS A 350 -6.07 -12.42 11.39
N LYS A 351 -7.08 -12.01 10.60
CA LYS A 351 -7.98 -12.97 9.93
C LYS A 351 -7.24 -13.86 8.94
N TYR A 352 -6.30 -13.29 8.17
CA TYR A 352 -5.47 -14.09 7.26
C TYR A 352 -4.52 -15.02 8.02
N LEU A 353 -3.93 -14.57 9.12
CA LEU A 353 -3.12 -15.41 9.99
C LEU A 353 -3.92 -16.64 10.51
N GLN A 354 -5.18 -16.43 10.90
CA GLN A 354 -6.05 -17.51 11.36
C GLN A 354 -6.42 -18.49 10.24
N ASN A 355 -6.54 -18.01 9.00
CA ASN A 355 -6.95 -18.82 7.85
C ASN A 355 -5.79 -19.57 7.18
N LYS A 356 -4.54 -19.17 7.41
CA LYS A 356 -3.36 -19.88 6.88
C LYS A 356 -3.24 -21.28 7.51
N SER A 357 -2.65 -22.20 6.78
CA SER A 357 -2.37 -23.54 7.35
C SER A 357 -1.42 -23.42 8.55
N LEU A 358 -1.54 -24.36 9.47
CA LEU A 358 -0.66 -24.39 10.64
C LEU A 358 0.81 -24.57 10.23
N GLU A 359 1.05 -25.34 9.17
CA GLU A 359 2.38 -25.57 8.57
C GLU A 359 2.99 -24.26 8.07
N GLU A 360 2.27 -23.48 7.23
CA GLU A 360 2.76 -22.20 6.72
C GLU A 360 3.13 -21.21 7.83
N VAL A 361 2.32 -21.14 8.89
CA VAL A 361 2.60 -20.24 10.03
C VAL A 361 3.80 -20.77 10.83
N THR A 362 3.92 -22.07 10.99
CA THR A 362 5.05 -22.71 11.67
C THR A 362 6.37 -22.42 10.95
N ASP A 363 6.40 -22.61 9.63
CA ASP A 363 7.59 -22.34 8.81
C ASP A 363 8.05 -20.87 8.95
N GLN A 364 7.11 -19.93 8.85
CA GLN A 364 7.43 -18.52 9.03
C GLN A 364 7.92 -18.20 10.46
N TYR A 365 7.33 -18.85 11.46
CA TYR A 365 7.75 -18.65 12.84
C TYR A 365 9.12 -19.28 13.13
N GLN A 366 9.45 -20.41 12.51
CA GLN A 366 10.79 -21.01 12.63
C GLN A 366 11.90 -20.07 12.14
N HIS A 367 11.68 -19.28 11.08
CA HIS A 367 12.64 -18.24 10.65
C HIS A 367 12.89 -17.22 11.76
N ILE A 368 11.85 -16.78 12.46
CA ILE A 368 11.98 -15.84 13.59
C ILE A 368 12.74 -16.49 14.77
N LEU A 369 12.51 -17.78 15.04
CA LEU A 369 13.25 -18.50 16.08
C LEU A 369 14.74 -18.63 15.74
N VAL A 370 15.08 -18.90 14.46
CA VAL A 370 16.48 -18.95 14.01
C VAL A 370 17.18 -17.60 14.18
N GLU A 371 16.50 -16.47 13.88
CA GLU A 371 17.03 -15.12 14.14
C GLU A 371 17.32 -14.88 15.63
N LYS A 372 16.64 -15.61 16.52
CA LYS A 372 16.83 -15.58 17.97
C LYS A 372 17.79 -16.67 18.49
N GLU A 373 18.50 -17.32 17.57
CA GLU A 373 19.43 -18.42 17.88
C GLU A 373 18.76 -19.65 18.52
N ILE A 374 17.43 -19.84 18.29
CA ILE A 374 16.66 -20.98 18.79
C ILE A 374 16.45 -21.95 17.66
N ILE A 375 16.94 -23.19 17.84
CA ILE A 375 16.75 -24.30 16.93
C ILE A 375 15.89 -25.34 17.64
N GLU A 376 14.68 -25.58 17.12
CA GLU A 376 13.71 -26.51 17.69
C GLU A 376 13.07 -27.40 16.62
N ASP A 377 12.58 -28.55 17.05
CA ASP A 377 11.85 -29.48 16.22
C ASP A 377 10.54 -28.86 15.69
N SER A 378 10.26 -29.08 14.40
CA SER A 378 9.09 -28.50 13.73
C SER A 378 7.77 -28.92 14.37
N ASP A 379 7.63 -30.16 14.82
CA ASP A 379 6.40 -30.66 15.47
C ASP A 379 6.16 -29.96 16.81
N LYS A 380 7.24 -29.69 17.56
CA LYS A 380 7.15 -28.90 18.81
C LYS A 380 6.74 -27.47 18.52
N VAL A 381 7.36 -26.83 17.54
CA VAL A 381 7.00 -25.44 17.15
C VAL A 381 5.56 -25.37 16.66
N GLN A 382 5.11 -26.35 15.87
CA GLN A 382 3.73 -26.43 15.38
C GLN A 382 2.71 -26.53 16.52
N LYS A 383 2.99 -27.36 17.54
CA LYS A 383 2.15 -27.44 18.75
C LYS A 383 2.08 -26.10 19.46
N ILE A 384 3.21 -25.40 19.62
CA ILE A 384 3.26 -24.07 20.24
C ILE A 384 2.44 -23.08 19.46
N VAL A 385 2.65 -23.00 18.13
CA VAL A 385 1.89 -22.09 17.23
C VAL A 385 0.39 -22.35 17.37
N SER A 386 -0.05 -23.60 17.42
CA SER A 386 -1.46 -23.94 17.58
C SER A 386 -2.10 -23.39 18.86
N LEU A 387 -1.32 -23.25 19.93
CA LEU A 387 -1.79 -22.72 21.22
C LEU A 387 -1.82 -21.19 21.32
N VAL A 388 -1.01 -20.50 20.50
CA VAL A 388 -0.81 -19.05 20.68
C VAL A 388 -1.30 -18.20 19.52
N ARG A 389 -1.46 -18.74 18.29
CA ARG A 389 -1.74 -17.95 17.08
C ARG A 389 -3.04 -17.14 17.14
N GLU A 390 -4.06 -17.62 17.87
CA GLU A 390 -5.34 -16.91 18.02
C GLU A 390 -5.20 -15.54 18.71
N ARG A 391 -4.10 -15.33 19.41
CA ARG A 391 -3.83 -14.11 20.17
C ARG A 391 -2.90 -13.13 19.45
N ALA A 392 -2.41 -13.51 18.27
CA ALA A 392 -1.47 -12.73 17.49
C ALA A 392 -2.14 -12.10 16.25
N ASN A 393 -1.75 -10.87 15.92
CA ASN A 393 -2.12 -10.23 14.66
C ASN A 393 -1.06 -10.46 13.57
N PHE A 394 0.18 -10.73 13.99
CA PHE A 394 1.35 -10.92 13.14
C PHE A 394 2.15 -12.13 13.59
N VAL A 395 2.88 -12.76 12.65
CA VAL A 395 3.71 -13.92 12.98
C VAL A 395 4.81 -13.56 13.98
N ASN A 396 5.39 -12.37 13.91
CA ASN A 396 6.41 -11.90 14.86
C ASN A 396 5.88 -11.74 16.30
N GLU A 397 4.57 -11.50 16.48
CA GLU A 397 3.95 -11.44 17.80
C GLU A 397 3.86 -12.82 18.47
N LEU A 398 4.00 -13.91 17.73
CA LEU A 398 4.03 -15.26 18.29
C LEU A 398 5.16 -15.40 19.30
N TRP A 399 6.30 -14.74 19.10
CA TRP A 399 7.40 -14.76 20.07
C TRP A 399 6.97 -14.22 21.43
N ILE A 400 6.30 -13.09 21.47
CA ILE A 400 5.82 -12.48 22.72
C ILE A 400 4.86 -13.42 23.45
N GLN A 401 4.08 -14.21 22.69
CA GLN A 401 3.07 -15.12 23.24
C GLN A 401 3.64 -16.49 23.60
N SER A 402 4.88 -16.83 23.19
CA SER A 402 5.41 -18.18 23.30
C SER A 402 6.88 -18.27 23.77
N ALA A 403 7.55 -17.16 24.05
CA ALA A 403 8.95 -17.15 24.45
C ALA A 403 9.24 -18.10 25.61
N PHE A 404 8.31 -18.21 26.57
CA PHE A 404 8.42 -19.08 27.73
C PHE A 404 8.44 -20.58 27.41
N PHE A 405 8.07 -21.01 26.20
CA PHE A 405 8.24 -22.42 25.79
C PHE A 405 9.71 -22.75 25.48
N PHE A 406 10.51 -21.75 25.13
CA PHE A 406 11.89 -21.92 24.69
C PHE A 406 12.90 -21.44 25.73
N VAL A 407 12.56 -20.42 26.50
CA VAL A 407 13.45 -19.77 27.47
C VAL A 407 12.73 -19.64 28.80
N ALA A 408 13.42 -20.03 29.89
CA ALA A 408 12.91 -19.82 31.22
C ALA A 408 12.77 -18.32 31.56
N PRO A 409 11.79 -17.91 32.38
CA PRO A 409 11.63 -16.51 32.74
C PRO A 409 12.86 -15.99 33.51
N GLU A 410 13.39 -14.85 33.06
CA GLU A 410 14.48 -14.15 33.74
C GLU A 410 13.97 -13.24 34.86
N SER A 411 12.72 -12.79 34.76
CA SER A 411 12.02 -11.93 35.69
C SER A 411 10.56 -12.36 35.86
N TYR A 412 9.95 -11.90 36.94
CA TYR A 412 8.56 -12.21 37.27
C TYR A 412 7.75 -10.91 37.32
N ASP A 413 6.51 -10.93 36.82
CA ASP A 413 5.61 -9.76 36.83
C ASP A 413 5.35 -9.30 38.28
N GLU A 414 5.85 -8.13 38.62
CA GLU A 414 5.80 -7.59 40.02
C GLU A 414 4.37 -7.52 40.57
N LYS A 415 3.40 -7.12 39.76
CA LYS A 415 1.99 -7.03 40.19
C LYS A 415 1.42 -8.41 40.50
N THR A 416 1.79 -9.39 39.70
CA THR A 416 1.38 -10.78 39.92
C THR A 416 2.07 -11.36 41.13
N VAL A 417 3.36 -11.08 41.34
CA VAL A 417 4.10 -11.48 42.56
C VAL A 417 3.41 -10.90 43.78
N GLN A 418 3.21 -9.60 43.88
CA GLN A 418 2.56 -8.96 45.04
C GLN A 418 1.17 -9.52 45.34
N LYS A 419 0.42 -9.87 44.29
CA LYS A 419 -0.96 -10.36 44.44
C LYS A 419 -1.04 -11.85 44.76
N ARG A 420 -0.15 -12.68 44.19
CA ARG A 420 -0.27 -14.13 44.13
C ARG A 420 0.80 -14.91 44.88
N TRP A 421 1.97 -14.33 45.09
CA TRP A 421 3.04 -14.96 45.85
C TRP A 421 2.95 -14.53 47.33
N LYS A 422 2.63 -15.47 48.23
CA LYS A 422 2.44 -15.23 49.66
C LYS A 422 3.47 -16.01 50.47
N ALA A 423 3.57 -15.76 51.75
CA ALA A 423 4.55 -16.42 52.61
C ALA A 423 4.47 -17.96 52.60
N GLU A 424 3.29 -18.50 52.39
CA GLU A 424 3.06 -19.95 52.27
C GLU A 424 3.32 -20.52 50.86
N THR A 425 3.50 -19.67 49.87
CA THR A 425 3.63 -20.13 48.45
C THR A 425 4.89 -20.96 48.20
N PRO A 426 6.08 -20.65 48.74
CA PRO A 426 7.27 -21.49 48.55
C PRO A 426 7.04 -22.94 48.94
N ALA A 427 6.53 -23.17 50.16
CA ALA A 427 6.24 -24.53 50.66
C ALA A 427 5.21 -25.27 49.78
N LEU A 428 4.19 -24.54 49.31
CA LEU A 428 3.18 -25.07 48.42
C LEU A 428 3.77 -25.49 47.03
N MET A 429 4.74 -24.75 46.53
CA MET A 429 5.45 -25.10 45.30
C MET A 429 6.44 -26.26 45.48
N GLU A 430 7.03 -26.40 46.67
CA GLU A 430 7.84 -27.57 47.02
C GLU A 430 7.00 -28.85 47.03
N GLU A 431 5.82 -28.86 47.66
CA GLU A 431 4.90 -29.98 47.61
C GLU A 431 4.45 -30.30 46.16
N LEU A 432 4.19 -29.26 45.35
CA LEU A 432 3.86 -29.45 43.94
C LEU A 432 4.99 -30.13 43.18
N ILE A 433 6.26 -29.80 43.45
CA ILE A 433 7.42 -30.46 42.81
C ILE A 433 7.41 -31.98 43.15
N GLU A 434 7.15 -32.32 44.43
CA GLU A 434 7.06 -33.75 44.85
C GLU A 434 5.95 -34.47 44.06
N VAL A 435 4.78 -33.83 43.91
CA VAL A 435 3.66 -34.40 43.15
C VAL A 435 4.03 -34.60 41.68
N LEU A 436 4.65 -33.59 41.05
CA LEU A 436 5.04 -33.70 39.62
C LEU A 436 6.10 -34.80 39.38
N GLN A 437 6.97 -35.06 40.35
CA GLN A 437 7.97 -36.12 40.29
C GLN A 437 7.35 -37.51 40.22
N THR A 438 6.19 -37.72 40.82
CA THR A 438 5.49 -39.03 40.83
C THR A 438 4.82 -39.36 39.49
N ILE A 439 4.71 -38.41 38.56
CA ILE A 439 4.00 -38.63 37.30
C ILE A 439 4.94 -39.28 36.27
N ASP A 440 4.67 -40.50 35.87
CA ASP A 440 5.47 -41.22 34.85
C ASP A 440 5.20 -40.69 33.44
N GLU A 441 3.93 -40.58 33.05
CA GLU A 441 3.50 -40.06 31.75
C GLU A 441 3.14 -38.57 31.86
N PHE A 442 4.03 -37.69 31.44
CA PHE A 442 3.89 -36.23 31.58
C PHE A 442 3.07 -35.62 30.45
N THR A 443 1.83 -36.12 30.24
CA THR A 443 0.84 -35.59 29.31
C THR A 443 -0.03 -34.50 29.94
N PRO A 444 -0.67 -33.61 29.17
CA PRO A 444 -1.57 -32.58 29.70
C PRO A 444 -2.68 -33.17 30.58
N GLU A 445 -3.32 -34.24 30.13
CA GLU A 445 -4.45 -34.88 30.85
C GLU A 445 -3.99 -35.49 32.17
N LYS A 446 -2.88 -36.25 32.12
CA LYS A 446 -2.39 -36.94 33.32
C LYS A 446 -1.83 -35.98 34.36
N THR A 447 -1.10 -34.97 33.94
CA THR A 447 -0.59 -33.92 34.85
C THR A 447 -1.73 -33.11 35.46
N GLU A 448 -2.75 -32.78 34.67
CA GLU A 448 -3.94 -32.05 35.16
C GLU A 448 -4.71 -32.88 36.17
N GLU A 449 -5.01 -34.14 35.89
CA GLU A 449 -5.70 -35.06 36.79
C GLU A 449 -4.96 -35.16 38.11
N THR A 450 -3.66 -35.42 38.07
CA THR A 450 -2.85 -35.64 39.27
C THR A 450 -2.74 -34.38 40.16
N VAL A 451 -2.44 -33.22 39.54
CA VAL A 451 -2.33 -31.97 40.27
C VAL A 451 -3.66 -31.54 40.87
N LYS A 452 -4.77 -31.67 40.12
CA LYS A 452 -6.11 -31.34 40.65
C LYS A 452 -6.53 -32.26 41.81
N ALA A 453 -6.23 -33.57 41.70
CA ALA A 453 -6.50 -34.52 42.79
C ALA A 453 -5.74 -34.17 44.06
N TRP A 454 -4.44 -33.86 43.95
CA TRP A 454 -3.63 -33.41 45.07
C TRP A 454 -4.19 -32.12 45.74
N ILE A 455 -4.55 -31.09 44.90
CA ILE A 455 -5.15 -29.84 45.40
C ILE A 455 -6.44 -30.12 46.20
N ALA A 456 -7.28 -31.03 45.69
CA ALA A 456 -8.55 -31.40 46.32
C ALA A 456 -8.32 -32.18 47.63
N GLU A 457 -7.41 -33.17 47.64
CA GLU A 457 -7.06 -33.95 48.82
C GLU A 457 -6.54 -33.08 49.94
N LYS A 458 -5.68 -32.12 49.64
CA LYS A 458 -5.11 -31.18 50.62
C LYS A 458 -6.03 -30.00 50.94
N ALA A 459 -7.19 -29.89 50.32
CA ALA A 459 -8.12 -28.78 50.45
C ALA A 459 -7.50 -27.40 50.17
N TYR A 460 -6.52 -27.33 49.26
CA TYR A 460 -5.88 -26.08 48.87
C TYR A 460 -6.76 -25.24 47.96
N ASN A 461 -6.55 -23.92 48.00
CA ASN A 461 -7.23 -23.04 47.04
C ASN A 461 -6.68 -23.23 45.62
N MET A 462 -7.48 -23.77 44.71
CA MET A 462 -7.13 -24.03 43.33
C MET A 462 -6.52 -22.81 42.63
N GLY A 463 -7.13 -21.64 42.81
CA GLY A 463 -6.65 -20.40 42.18
C GLY A 463 -5.31 -19.93 42.72
N ALA A 464 -5.03 -20.16 44.04
CA ALA A 464 -3.74 -19.81 44.63
C ALA A 464 -2.63 -20.69 44.07
N VAL A 465 -2.84 -22.02 44.03
CA VAL A 465 -1.86 -22.98 43.50
C VAL A 465 -1.59 -22.71 42.03
N MET A 466 -2.64 -22.66 41.20
CA MET A 466 -2.50 -22.53 39.76
C MET A 466 -1.90 -21.18 39.31
N ASN A 467 -2.18 -20.07 40.03
CA ASN A 467 -1.56 -18.78 39.71
C ASN A 467 -0.06 -18.76 40.10
N ALA A 468 0.31 -19.33 41.27
CA ALA A 468 1.71 -19.44 41.68
C ALA A 468 2.49 -20.36 40.73
N PHE A 469 1.91 -21.49 40.37
CA PHE A 469 2.49 -22.43 39.40
C PHE A 469 2.75 -21.75 38.03
N ARG A 470 1.75 -21.05 37.49
CA ARG A 470 1.91 -20.30 36.24
C ARG A 470 2.98 -19.22 36.37
N LEU A 471 2.97 -18.43 37.43
CA LEU A 471 3.98 -17.40 37.66
C LEU A 471 5.40 -18.00 37.67
N SER A 472 5.60 -19.14 38.35
CA SER A 472 6.88 -19.83 38.39
C SER A 472 7.40 -20.31 37.03
N VAL A 473 6.51 -20.82 36.20
CA VAL A 473 6.90 -21.43 34.90
C VAL A 473 6.96 -20.43 33.78
N VAL A 474 6.04 -19.46 33.73
CA VAL A 474 5.85 -18.50 32.62
C VAL A 474 6.42 -17.12 32.95
N GLY A 475 6.51 -16.76 34.25
CA GLY A 475 6.91 -15.42 34.68
C GLY A 475 5.76 -14.40 34.79
N GLU A 476 4.58 -14.74 34.28
CA GLU A 476 3.40 -13.88 34.28
C GLU A 476 2.09 -14.64 34.45
N SER A 477 0.95 -13.91 34.56
CA SER A 477 -0.36 -14.52 34.82
C SER A 477 -1.12 -14.96 33.57
N LYS A 478 -0.59 -14.70 32.35
CA LYS A 478 -1.24 -14.96 31.06
C LYS A 478 -0.57 -16.13 30.34
N GLY A 479 -1.26 -16.69 29.37
CA GLY A 479 -0.73 -17.76 28.52
C GLY A 479 -1.78 -18.83 28.20
N PRO A 480 -1.43 -19.85 27.41
CA PRO A 480 -2.24 -21.03 27.13
C PRO A 480 -2.60 -21.82 28.39
N HIS A 481 -3.30 -22.93 28.23
CA HIS A 481 -3.60 -23.82 29.35
C HIS A 481 -2.30 -24.34 30.01
N MET A 482 -2.25 -24.32 31.33
CA MET A 482 -1.01 -24.55 32.09
C MET A 482 -0.43 -25.93 31.80
N PHE A 483 -1.28 -26.94 31.72
CA PHE A 483 -0.85 -28.32 31.54
C PHE A 483 -0.35 -28.60 30.11
N ASP A 484 -0.84 -27.86 29.10
CA ASP A 484 -0.26 -27.88 27.75
C ASP A 484 1.16 -27.28 27.76
N ILE A 485 1.36 -26.18 28.51
CA ILE A 485 2.68 -25.56 28.63
C ILE A 485 3.70 -26.53 29.19
N ILE A 486 3.41 -27.12 30.35
CA ILE A 486 4.37 -28.00 31.04
C ILE A 486 4.63 -29.31 30.30
N SER A 487 3.64 -29.81 29.56
CA SER A 487 3.80 -30.99 28.69
C SER A 487 4.80 -30.73 27.56
N ILE A 488 4.81 -29.52 27.00
CA ILE A 488 5.70 -29.14 25.91
C ILE A 488 7.12 -28.86 26.38
N ILE A 489 7.29 -28.15 27.52
CA ILE A 489 8.63 -27.86 28.06
C ILE A 489 9.25 -29.08 28.79
N GLY A 490 8.43 -30.00 29.19
CA GLY A 490 8.86 -31.23 29.88
C GLY A 490 8.94 -31.13 31.37
N LYS A 491 8.99 -32.30 32.02
CA LYS A 491 8.98 -32.47 33.49
C LYS A 491 10.17 -31.79 34.15
N ASP A 492 11.38 -32.08 33.68
CA ASP A 492 12.62 -31.59 34.30
C ASP A 492 12.73 -30.08 34.27
N GLU A 493 12.43 -29.46 33.13
CA GLU A 493 12.41 -28.01 32.95
C GLU A 493 11.32 -27.35 33.82
N THR A 494 10.14 -27.96 33.92
CA THR A 494 9.07 -27.49 34.82
C THR A 494 9.53 -27.43 36.27
N ILE A 495 10.16 -28.50 36.73
CA ILE A 495 10.68 -28.60 38.13
C ILE A 495 11.81 -27.58 38.34
N LEU A 496 12.71 -27.42 37.37
CA LEU A 496 13.79 -26.44 37.45
C LEU A 496 13.27 -25.00 37.62
N ARG A 497 12.25 -24.64 36.87
CA ARG A 497 11.61 -23.30 36.93
C ARG A 497 10.89 -23.09 38.24
N LEU A 498 10.22 -24.09 38.78
CA LEU A 498 9.61 -24.03 40.10
C LEU A 498 10.67 -23.77 41.19
N LYS A 499 11.77 -24.52 41.21
CA LYS A 499 12.89 -24.32 42.11
C LYS A 499 13.48 -22.91 42.03
N LYS A 500 13.71 -22.43 40.81
CA LYS A 500 14.22 -21.06 40.56
C LYS A 500 13.26 -19.99 41.11
N ALA A 501 11.95 -20.16 40.92
CA ALA A 501 10.97 -19.22 41.44
C ALA A 501 10.92 -19.21 42.96
N ILE A 502 11.03 -20.39 43.61
CA ILE A 502 11.14 -20.48 45.07
C ILE A 502 12.39 -19.76 45.59
N GLU A 503 13.54 -19.95 44.94
CA GLU A 503 14.81 -19.28 45.33
C GLU A 503 14.74 -17.75 45.15
N VAL A 504 14.13 -17.25 44.09
CA VAL A 504 14.12 -15.82 43.75
C VAL A 504 13.02 -15.04 44.48
N LEU A 505 11.86 -15.66 44.73
CA LEU A 505 10.67 -15.00 45.27
C LEU A 505 10.38 -15.42 46.73
N GLY A 506 11.08 -16.45 47.26
CA GLY A 506 10.89 -17.04 48.56
C GLY A 506 11.46 -16.28 49.74
#